data_1f73c9dab06b99ddaff011bb26808280
#
_entry.id   1f73c9dab06b99ddaff011bb26808280
#
_cell.length_a   1.000
_cell.length_b   1.000
_cell.length_c   1.000
_cell.angle_alpha   90.00
_cell.angle_beta   90.00
_cell.angle_gamma   90.00
#
_symmetry.space_group_name_H-M   'P 1'
#
loop_
_entity.id
_entity.type
_entity.pdbx_description
1 polymer ?
#
loop_
_entity_poly.entity_id
_entity_poly.type
_entity_poly.pdbx_seq_one_letter_code
_entity_poly.pdbx_strand_id
1 'polypeptide(L)'
;MNYWQDKVALVTGGSSGLGRVIAEAFAAAGAKLVIAALEADAVQRAAEEMRSAGREVLGVHADITRQEDVDRLFGQALDHFGRLDVLVNNAGRSMRGKLLDTTPEQFRDLMELNLIALVRCTRAAVPHLLAHGGHVVNIGSLAAKSAARWVGAYPATKFAVAAYSQQLRLELGPQGLHVLLVCPGPIERKDARLYPLAGLEDVPESARAPGAGVQLRAIPPEKLARAILRACERRRPELVVPGTARWLFALSQLWPGLGDWIVRRKSG
;
A
#
# COMPACT_ATOMS: atom_id res chain seq x y z
N MET A 1 19.81 2.46 20.63
CA MET A 1 19.10 1.25 20.18
C MET A 1 18.36 1.58 18.89
N ASN A 2 18.38 0.66 17.92
CA ASN A 2 17.60 0.84 16.69
C ASN A 2 16.10 0.69 17.02
N TYR A 3 15.26 1.62 16.59
CA TYR A 3 13.82 1.63 16.89
C TYR A 3 13.10 0.34 16.46
N TRP A 4 13.57 -0.28 15.37
CA TRP A 4 12.96 -1.48 14.77
C TRP A 4 13.53 -2.80 15.28
N GLN A 5 14.59 -2.76 16.11
CA GLN A 5 15.23 -3.96 16.61
C GLN A 5 14.21 -4.86 17.34
N ASP A 6 14.13 -6.12 16.93
CA ASP A 6 13.26 -7.18 17.47
C ASP A 6 11.74 -6.93 17.35
N LYS A 7 11.32 -5.87 16.66
CA LYS A 7 9.90 -5.64 16.31
C LYS A 7 9.48 -6.57 15.19
N VAL A 8 8.21 -6.99 15.21
CA VAL A 8 7.63 -7.86 14.18
C VAL A 8 6.80 -7.02 13.21
N ALA A 9 7.15 -7.07 11.92
CA ALA A 9 6.43 -6.39 10.86
C ALA A 9 5.79 -7.40 9.89
N LEU A 10 4.46 -7.33 9.70
CA LEU A 10 3.72 -8.09 8.72
C LEU A 10 3.46 -7.23 7.48
N VAL A 11 3.87 -7.73 6.29
CA VAL A 11 3.71 -7.02 5.01
C VAL A 11 2.86 -7.85 4.05
N THR A 12 1.69 -7.36 3.69
CA THR A 12 0.85 -8.00 2.66
C THR A 12 1.36 -7.65 1.26
N GLY A 13 1.36 -8.65 0.34
CA GLY A 13 2.01 -8.51 -0.96
C GLY A 13 3.53 -8.37 -0.84
N GLY A 14 4.14 -9.02 0.18
CA GLY A 14 5.54 -8.89 0.54
C GLY A 14 6.51 -9.70 -0.32
N SER A 15 6.03 -10.54 -1.25
CA SER A 15 6.89 -11.37 -2.09
C SER A 15 7.52 -10.63 -3.27
N SER A 16 6.97 -9.49 -3.68
CA SER A 16 7.41 -8.77 -4.89
C SER A 16 7.20 -7.25 -4.79
N GLY A 17 7.75 -6.53 -5.77
CA GLY A 17 7.53 -5.10 -5.99
C GLY A 17 7.80 -4.25 -4.75
N LEU A 18 6.94 -3.26 -4.49
CA LEU A 18 7.09 -2.35 -3.36
C LEU A 18 7.01 -3.06 -2.00
N GLY A 19 6.11 -4.06 -1.87
CA GLY A 19 5.95 -4.80 -0.62
C GLY A 19 7.23 -5.50 -0.19
N ARG A 20 7.92 -6.15 -1.14
CA ARG A 20 9.22 -6.77 -0.89
C ARG A 20 10.27 -5.74 -0.44
N VAL A 21 10.37 -4.62 -1.13
CA VAL A 21 11.34 -3.57 -0.78
C VAL A 21 11.04 -2.96 0.60
N ILE A 22 9.76 -2.82 0.98
CA ILE A 22 9.38 -2.39 2.32
C ILE A 22 9.78 -3.43 3.36
N ALA A 23 9.50 -4.72 3.11
CA ALA A 23 9.89 -5.81 4.00
C ALA A 23 11.43 -5.85 4.20
N GLU A 24 12.19 -5.79 3.11
CA GLU A 24 13.66 -5.74 3.16
C GLU A 24 14.17 -4.52 3.96
N ALA A 25 13.51 -3.36 3.86
CA ALA A 25 13.89 -2.18 4.62
C ALA A 25 13.65 -2.35 6.13
N PHE A 26 12.52 -2.97 6.54
CA PHE A 26 12.27 -3.32 7.94
C PHE A 26 13.30 -4.34 8.46
N ALA A 27 13.60 -5.40 7.69
CA ALA A 27 14.60 -6.39 8.06
C ALA A 27 16.00 -5.78 8.19
N ALA A 28 16.39 -4.88 7.28
CA ALA A 28 17.66 -4.16 7.36
C ALA A 28 17.75 -3.26 8.59
N ALA A 29 16.61 -2.81 9.10
CA ALA A 29 16.50 -2.05 10.34
C ALA A 29 16.40 -2.92 11.62
N GLY A 30 16.51 -4.23 11.50
CA GLY A 30 16.52 -5.18 12.63
C GLY A 30 15.15 -5.74 13.01
N ALA A 31 14.12 -5.52 12.22
CA ALA A 31 12.82 -6.12 12.46
C ALA A 31 12.76 -7.58 11.97
N LYS A 32 11.98 -8.40 12.65
CA LYS A 32 11.53 -9.73 12.22
C LYS A 32 10.36 -9.57 11.27
N LEU A 33 10.23 -10.44 10.29
CA LEU A 33 9.27 -10.28 9.21
C LEU A 33 8.26 -11.41 9.14
N VAL A 34 7.01 -11.03 8.83
CA VAL A 34 6.03 -11.89 8.20
C VAL A 34 5.71 -11.30 6.83
N ILE A 35 5.93 -12.05 5.78
CA ILE A 35 5.51 -11.65 4.41
C ILE A 35 4.38 -12.56 3.95
N ALA A 36 3.30 -11.95 3.47
CA ALA A 36 2.14 -12.67 2.93
C ALA A 36 1.95 -12.36 1.45
N ALA A 37 1.61 -13.36 0.65
CA ALA A 37 1.26 -13.19 -0.74
C ALA A 37 0.31 -14.32 -1.23
N LEU A 38 -0.39 -14.04 -2.34
CA LEU A 38 -1.30 -14.98 -2.98
C LEU A 38 -0.56 -16.15 -3.66
N GLU A 39 0.63 -15.89 -4.21
CA GLU A 39 1.42 -16.89 -4.93
C GLU A 39 2.33 -17.64 -3.95
N ALA A 40 1.98 -18.90 -3.64
CA ALA A 40 2.68 -19.73 -2.65
C ALA A 40 4.19 -19.84 -2.94
N ASP A 41 4.57 -20.20 -4.17
CA ASP A 41 5.97 -20.35 -4.53
C ASP A 41 6.75 -19.02 -4.46
N ALA A 42 6.10 -17.91 -4.81
CA ALA A 42 6.75 -16.59 -4.80
C ALA A 42 7.03 -16.14 -3.36
N VAL A 43 6.10 -16.37 -2.43
CA VAL A 43 6.30 -15.97 -1.03
C VAL A 43 7.35 -16.84 -0.34
N GLN A 44 7.39 -18.15 -0.65
CA GLN A 44 8.41 -19.04 -0.08
C GLN A 44 9.80 -18.71 -0.62
N ARG A 45 9.96 -18.51 -1.93
CA ARG A 45 11.24 -18.06 -2.50
C ARG A 45 11.72 -16.74 -1.91
N ALA A 46 10.83 -15.74 -1.80
CA ALA A 46 11.18 -14.45 -1.22
C ALA A 46 11.61 -14.58 0.25
N ALA A 47 10.92 -15.39 1.05
CA ALA A 47 11.29 -15.64 2.42
C ALA A 47 12.64 -16.34 2.54
N GLU A 48 12.92 -17.34 1.68
CA GLU A 48 14.18 -18.07 1.68
C GLU A 48 15.37 -17.19 1.30
N GLU A 49 15.21 -16.35 0.26
CA GLU A 49 16.23 -15.38 -0.14
C GLU A 49 16.57 -14.41 1.00
N MET A 50 15.56 -13.94 1.74
CA MET A 50 15.78 -13.06 2.90
C MET A 50 16.43 -13.82 4.08
N ARG A 51 16.02 -15.08 4.34
CA ARG A 51 16.65 -15.92 5.37
C ARG A 51 18.12 -16.20 5.06
N SER A 52 18.43 -16.52 3.79
CA SER A 52 19.80 -16.73 3.32
C SER A 52 20.68 -15.47 3.48
N ALA A 53 20.05 -14.27 3.50
CA ALA A 53 20.72 -13.02 3.83
C ALA A 53 20.77 -12.73 5.35
N GLY A 54 20.49 -13.72 6.20
CA GLY A 54 20.55 -13.63 7.67
C GLY A 54 19.38 -12.89 8.31
N ARG A 55 18.19 -12.86 7.68
CA ARG A 55 16.99 -12.21 8.22
C ARG A 55 16.04 -13.24 8.84
N GLU A 56 15.37 -12.87 9.93
CA GLU A 56 14.30 -13.67 10.50
C GLU A 56 12.99 -13.39 9.73
N VAL A 57 12.55 -14.35 8.91
CA VAL A 57 11.39 -14.17 8.00
C VAL A 57 10.51 -15.40 7.99
N LEU A 58 9.21 -15.19 8.20
CA LEU A 58 8.14 -16.14 7.97
C LEU A 58 7.42 -15.78 6.67
N GLY A 59 7.43 -16.68 5.68
CA GLY A 59 6.63 -16.55 4.46
C GLY A 59 5.32 -17.30 4.59
N VAL A 60 4.19 -16.63 4.36
CA VAL A 60 2.85 -17.21 4.46
C VAL A 60 2.09 -17.03 3.15
N HIS A 61 1.64 -18.14 2.56
CA HIS A 61 0.66 -18.11 1.47
C HIS A 61 -0.70 -17.73 2.04
N ALA A 62 -1.30 -16.64 1.55
CA ALA A 62 -2.62 -16.19 1.97
C ALA A 62 -3.30 -15.35 0.88
N ASP A 63 -4.55 -15.66 0.61
CA ASP A 63 -5.48 -14.78 -0.10
C ASP A 63 -6.18 -13.88 0.94
N ILE A 64 -5.72 -12.65 1.06
CA ILE A 64 -6.26 -11.71 2.05
C ILE A 64 -7.69 -11.23 1.75
N THR A 65 -8.27 -11.63 0.62
CA THR A 65 -9.70 -11.42 0.32
C THR A 65 -10.58 -12.46 1.02
N ARG A 66 -9.99 -13.51 1.61
CA ARG A 66 -10.67 -14.57 2.35
C ARG A 66 -10.38 -14.46 3.84
N GLN A 67 -11.44 -14.45 4.64
CA GLN A 67 -11.28 -14.29 6.10
C GLN A 67 -10.47 -15.43 6.73
N GLU A 68 -10.72 -16.68 6.29
CA GLU A 68 -10.03 -17.87 6.82
C GLU A 68 -8.52 -17.80 6.59
N ASP A 69 -8.10 -17.26 5.46
CA ASP A 69 -6.68 -17.08 5.14
C ASP A 69 -6.05 -15.96 5.98
N VAL A 70 -6.80 -14.90 6.25
CA VAL A 70 -6.37 -13.84 7.15
C VAL A 70 -6.21 -14.38 8.58
N ASP A 71 -7.19 -15.12 9.09
CA ASP A 71 -7.12 -15.69 10.44
C ASP A 71 -5.93 -16.64 10.58
N ARG A 72 -5.69 -17.50 9.59
CA ARG A 72 -4.53 -18.39 9.52
C ARG A 72 -3.20 -17.61 9.45
N LEU A 73 -3.12 -16.54 8.66
CA LEU A 73 -1.94 -15.68 8.52
C LEU A 73 -1.54 -15.07 9.87
N PHE A 74 -2.50 -14.48 10.55
CA PHE A 74 -2.22 -13.83 11.84
C PHE A 74 -1.95 -14.84 12.94
N GLY A 75 -2.64 -16.01 12.95
CA GLY A 75 -2.34 -17.12 13.85
C GLY A 75 -0.88 -17.59 13.71
N GLN A 76 -0.45 -17.91 12.48
CA GLN A 76 0.93 -18.32 12.22
C GLN A 76 1.97 -17.24 12.59
N ALA A 77 1.67 -15.98 12.36
CA ALA A 77 2.56 -14.88 12.72
C ALA A 77 2.76 -14.78 14.24
N LEU A 78 1.68 -14.92 15.00
CA LEU A 78 1.68 -14.84 16.46
C LEU A 78 2.30 -16.09 17.09
N ASP A 79 1.99 -17.28 16.57
CA ASP A 79 2.58 -18.55 17.04
C ASP A 79 4.11 -18.54 16.85
N HIS A 80 4.59 -17.94 15.76
CA HIS A 80 6.01 -17.92 15.41
C HIS A 80 6.81 -16.86 16.17
N PHE A 81 6.26 -15.64 16.31
CA PHE A 81 7.00 -14.50 16.88
C PHE A 81 6.46 -13.99 18.22
N GLY A 82 5.27 -14.43 18.65
CA GLY A 82 4.66 -14.06 19.92
C GLY A 82 4.13 -12.62 19.99
N ARG A 83 4.33 -11.80 18.94
CA ARG A 83 3.93 -10.38 18.91
C ARG A 83 3.74 -9.85 17.51
N LEU A 84 3.07 -8.71 17.39
CA LEU A 84 2.99 -7.92 16.18
C LEU A 84 3.11 -6.43 16.51
N ASP A 85 4.02 -5.73 15.84
CA ASP A 85 4.29 -4.30 16.05
C ASP A 85 3.92 -3.44 14.85
N VAL A 86 3.95 -4.01 13.64
CA VAL A 86 3.65 -3.28 12.40
C VAL A 86 2.82 -4.14 11.47
N LEU A 87 1.71 -3.59 10.97
CA LEU A 87 1.01 -4.09 9.80
C LEU A 87 1.22 -3.14 8.63
N VAL A 88 1.75 -3.65 7.51
CA VAL A 88 1.82 -2.93 6.24
C VAL A 88 0.80 -3.51 5.27
N ASN A 89 -0.31 -2.83 5.08
CA ASN A 89 -1.31 -3.11 4.07
C ASN A 89 -0.82 -2.58 2.72
N ASN A 90 -0.04 -3.40 2.01
CA ASN A 90 0.54 -3.06 0.72
C ASN A 90 -0.13 -3.80 -0.44
N ALA A 91 -0.65 -5.00 -0.24
CA ALA A 91 -1.32 -5.74 -1.30
C ALA A 91 -2.45 -4.92 -1.94
N GLY A 92 -2.52 -4.97 -3.26
CA GLY A 92 -3.47 -4.21 -4.04
C GLY A 92 -3.05 -4.12 -5.48
N ARG A 93 -3.97 -3.71 -6.33
CA ARG A 93 -3.70 -3.51 -7.76
C ARG A 93 -4.24 -2.18 -8.25
N SER A 94 -3.63 -1.66 -9.29
CA SER A 94 -4.14 -0.54 -10.07
C SER A 94 -4.97 -1.06 -11.25
N MET A 95 -5.77 -0.17 -11.84
CA MET A 95 -6.57 -0.44 -13.02
C MET A 95 -6.25 0.60 -14.10
N ARG A 96 -6.51 0.25 -15.35
CA ARG A 96 -6.58 1.17 -16.50
C ARG A 96 -7.92 0.99 -17.18
N GLY A 97 -8.48 2.09 -17.68
CA GLY A 97 -9.75 2.10 -18.40
C GLY A 97 -10.48 3.42 -18.25
N LYS A 98 -11.44 3.66 -19.15
CA LYS A 98 -12.40 4.75 -19.00
C LYS A 98 -13.35 4.43 -17.84
N LEU A 99 -13.82 5.46 -17.17
CA LEU A 99 -14.69 5.28 -16.00
C LEU A 99 -16.02 4.59 -16.37
N LEU A 100 -16.63 5.00 -17.48
CA LEU A 100 -17.93 4.45 -17.91
C LEU A 100 -17.84 3.04 -18.50
N ASP A 101 -16.65 2.63 -18.96
CA ASP A 101 -16.40 1.27 -19.45
C ASP A 101 -16.04 0.30 -18.31
N THR A 102 -15.84 0.84 -17.09
CA THR A 102 -15.55 0.04 -15.89
C THR A 102 -16.85 -0.50 -15.32
N THR A 103 -17.03 -1.83 -15.35
CA THR A 103 -18.28 -2.45 -14.89
C THR A 103 -18.42 -2.43 -13.34
N PRO A 104 -19.65 -2.54 -12.82
CA PRO A 104 -19.87 -2.68 -11.38
C PRO A 104 -19.12 -3.86 -10.75
N GLU A 105 -18.93 -4.95 -11.48
CA GLU A 105 -18.18 -6.15 -11.03
C GLU A 105 -16.70 -5.80 -10.87
N GLN A 106 -16.09 -5.13 -11.84
CA GLN A 106 -14.71 -4.65 -11.77
C GLN A 106 -14.51 -3.66 -10.61
N PHE A 107 -15.52 -2.82 -10.32
CA PHE A 107 -15.51 -1.97 -9.12
C PHE A 107 -15.50 -2.80 -7.84
N ARG A 108 -16.39 -3.82 -7.73
CA ARG A 108 -16.47 -4.70 -6.55
C ARG A 108 -15.15 -5.45 -6.33
N ASP A 109 -14.60 -6.06 -7.38
CA ASP A 109 -13.35 -6.83 -7.33
C ASP A 109 -12.16 -5.96 -6.88
N LEU A 110 -12.09 -4.73 -7.41
CA LEU A 110 -11.01 -3.83 -7.04
C LEU A 110 -11.18 -3.28 -5.61
N MET A 111 -12.41 -3.01 -5.20
CA MET A 111 -12.74 -2.59 -3.84
C MET A 111 -12.48 -3.72 -2.84
N GLU A 112 -12.82 -4.96 -3.19
CA GLU A 112 -12.55 -6.14 -2.37
C GLU A 112 -11.07 -6.26 -2.05
N LEU A 113 -10.20 -6.20 -3.07
CA LEU A 113 -8.77 -6.34 -2.87
C LEU A 113 -8.14 -5.10 -2.19
N ASN A 114 -8.47 -3.89 -2.68
CA ASN A 114 -7.76 -2.68 -2.26
C ASN A 114 -8.24 -2.11 -0.92
N LEU A 115 -9.49 -2.40 -0.52
CA LEU A 115 -10.07 -1.88 0.71
C LEU A 115 -10.53 -2.99 1.65
N ILE A 116 -11.42 -3.90 1.22
CA ILE A 116 -12.03 -4.85 2.16
C ILE A 116 -10.99 -5.81 2.73
N ALA A 117 -10.06 -6.29 1.91
CA ALA A 117 -8.92 -7.09 2.36
C ALA A 117 -8.04 -6.34 3.37
N LEU A 118 -7.77 -5.04 3.13
CA LEU A 118 -7.07 -4.17 4.07
C LEU A 118 -7.82 -4.06 5.40
N VAL A 119 -9.15 -3.93 5.37
CA VAL A 119 -10.01 -3.89 6.56
C VAL A 119 -9.91 -5.18 7.35
N ARG A 120 -9.99 -6.37 6.68
CA ARG A 120 -9.84 -7.68 7.33
C ARG A 120 -8.49 -7.78 8.05
N CYS A 121 -7.39 -7.50 7.34
CA CYS A 121 -6.05 -7.54 7.94
C CYS A 121 -5.90 -6.55 9.10
N THR A 122 -6.44 -5.34 8.97
CA THR A 122 -6.38 -4.34 10.05
C THR A 122 -7.17 -4.80 11.27
N ARG A 123 -8.36 -5.36 11.10
CA ARG A 123 -9.16 -5.89 12.22
C ARG A 123 -8.45 -7.02 12.96
N ALA A 124 -7.81 -7.94 12.24
CA ALA A 124 -7.02 -9.02 12.84
C ALA A 124 -5.78 -8.50 13.58
N ALA A 125 -5.13 -7.44 13.06
CA ALA A 125 -3.89 -6.89 13.61
C ALA A 125 -4.10 -6.01 14.85
N VAL A 126 -5.17 -5.19 14.87
CA VAL A 126 -5.37 -4.10 15.85
C VAL A 126 -5.26 -4.56 17.31
N PRO A 127 -5.85 -5.68 17.77
CA PRO A 127 -5.71 -6.10 19.17
C PRO A 127 -4.23 -6.27 19.59
N HIS A 128 -3.40 -6.82 18.70
CA HIS A 128 -1.98 -7.08 18.97
C HIS A 128 -1.14 -5.80 18.84
N LEU A 129 -1.47 -4.92 17.90
CA LEU A 129 -0.79 -3.64 17.73
C LEU A 129 -1.02 -2.69 18.90
N LEU A 130 -2.24 -2.64 19.43
CA LEU A 130 -2.58 -1.81 20.60
C LEU A 130 -1.77 -2.20 21.85
N ALA A 131 -1.51 -3.47 22.06
CA ALA A 131 -0.72 -3.96 23.19
C ALA A 131 0.71 -3.37 23.25
N HIS A 132 1.24 -2.90 22.12
CA HIS A 132 2.61 -2.39 21.99
C HIS A 132 2.69 -0.97 21.42
N GLY A 133 1.58 -0.24 21.31
CA GLY A 133 1.55 1.08 20.66
C GLY A 133 2.03 1.02 19.21
N GLY A 134 1.66 -0.04 18.49
CA GLY A 134 2.15 -0.41 17.17
C GLY A 134 1.68 0.49 16.03
N HIS A 135 1.96 0.05 14.81
CA HIS A 135 1.76 0.83 13.59
C HIS A 135 0.90 0.10 12.56
N VAL A 136 -0.08 0.78 11.98
CA VAL A 136 -0.75 0.40 10.74
C VAL A 136 -0.25 1.33 9.64
N VAL A 137 0.31 0.74 8.57
CA VAL A 137 0.77 1.46 7.38
C VAL A 137 -0.12 1.07 6.20
N ASN A 138 -0.93 1.99 5.73
CA ASN A 138 -1.82 1.77 4.58
C ASN A 138 -1.21 2.38 3.32
N ILE A 139 -0.91 1.54 2.32
CA ILE A 139 -0.38 2.01 1.04
C ILE A 139 -1.55 2.53 0.18
N GLY A 140 -1.70 3.84 0.21
CA GLY A 140 -2.59 4.61 -0.65
C GLY A 140 -1.98 4.88 -2.02
N SER A 141 -2.14 6.10 -2.49
CA SER A 141 -1.61 6.64 -3.75
C SER A 141 -1.87 8.16 -3.77
N LEU A 142 -1.24 8.92 -4.64
CA LEU A 142 -1.74 10.26 -4.98
C LEU A 142 -3.21 10.21 -5.45
N ALA A 143 -3.63 9.08 -6.05
CA ALA A 143 -5.02 8.82 -6.41
C ALA A 143 -6.00 8.73 -5.22
N ALA A 144 -5.51 8.72 -3.98
CA ALA A 144 -6.32 8.85 -2.76
C ALA A 144 -6.70 10.30 -2.43
N LYS A 145 -6.19 11.25 -3.20
CA LYS A 145 -6.35 12.70 -2.98
C LYS A 145 -6.81 13.44 -4.24
N SER A 146 -6.57 12.87 -5.42
CA SER A 146 -6.95 13.46 -6.70
C SER A 146 -7.13 12.34 -7.73
N ALA A 147 -8.28 12.27 -8.37
CA ALA A 147 -8.55 11.30 -9.42
C ALA A 147 -7.92 11.76 -10.74
N ALA A 148 -7.15 10.85 -11.37
CA ALA A 148 -6.63 11.07 -12.72
C ALA A 148 -7.55 10.38 -13.75
N ARG A 149 -7.38 10.75 -15.04
CA ARG A 149 -8.07 10.08 -16.15
C ARG A 149 -7.53 8.67 -16.36
N TRP A 150 -8.28 7.81 -17.00
CA TRP A 150 -7.86 6.49 -17.51
C TRP A 150 -7.46 5.46 -16.46
N VAL A 151 -7.95 5.60 -15.24
CA VAL A 151 -7.61 4.70 -14.10
C VAL A 151 -8.84 3.97 -13.52
N GLY A 152 -9.98 4.01 -14.23
CA GLY A 152 -11.19 3.28 -13.87
C GLY A 152 -11.61 3.46 -12.41
N ALA A 153 -11.91 2.37 -11.73
CA ALA A 153 -12.33 2.34 -10.33
C ALA A 153 -11.20 2.63 -9.31
N TYR A 154 -9.94 2.64 -9.74
CA TYR A 154 -8.79 2.71 -8.82
C TYR A 154 -8.81 3.92 -7.87
N PRO A 155 -9.06 5.16 -8.32
CA PRO A 155 -9.12 6.31 -7.41
C PRO A 155 -10.18 6.15 -6.32
N ALA A 156 -11.37 5.65 -6.66
CA ALA A 156 -12.44 5.43 -5.69
C ALA A 156 -11.99 4.51 -4.54
N THR A 157 -11.27 3.41 -4.87
CA THR A 157 -10.73 2.51 -3.83
C THR A 157 -9.69 3.21 -2.96
N LYS A 158 -8.83 4.06 -3.53
CA LYS A 158 -7.77 4.74 -2.78
C LYS A 158 -8.28 5.93 -1.95
N PHE A 159 -9.34 6.62 -2.39
CA PHE A 159 -10.07 7.58 -1.55
C PHE A 159 -10.71 6.89 -0.35
N ALA A 160 -11.32 5.71 -0.55
CA ALA A 160 -11.87 4.91 0.54
C ALA A 160 -10.79 4.47 1.55
N VAL A 161 -9.61 4.05 1.09
CA VAL A 161 -8.45 3.75 1.97
C VAL A 161 -8.03 4.98 2.77
N ALA A 162 -8.04 6.18 2.16
CA ALA A 162 -7.69 7.41 2.88
C ALA A 162 -8.71 7.76 3.97
N ALA A 163 -10.01 7.65 3.66
CA ALA A 163 -11.09 7.88 4.62
C ALA A 163 -11.01 6.88 5.78
N TYR A 164 -10.87 5.59 5.49
CA TYR A 164 -10.68 4.53 6.49
C TYR A 164 -9.46 4.78 7.39
N SER A 165 -8.33 5.16 6.80
CA SER A 165 -7.11 5.47 7.57
C SER A 165 -7.28 6.66 8.49
N GLN A 166 -8.00 7.70 8.06
CA GLN A 166 -8.30 8.86 8.86
C GLN A 166 -9.20 8.50 10.04
N GLN A 167 -10.30 7.79 9.79
CA GLN A 167 -11.24 7.38 10.83
C GLN A 167 -10.56 6.46 11.85
N LEU A 168 -9.82 5.44 11.41
CA LEU A 168 -9.08 4.54 12.28
C LEU A 168 -8.10 5.30 13.20
N ARG A 169 -7.42 6.32 12.68
CA ARG A 169 -6.52 7.18 13.46
C ARG A 169 -7.26 8.02 14.51
N LEU A 170 -8.44 8.54 14.17
CA LEU A 170 -9.24 9.33 15.10
C LEU A 170 -9.78 8.46 16.25
N GLU A 171 -10.21 7.24 15.96
CA GLU A 171 -10.80 6.33 16.94
C GLU A 171 -9.76 5.65 17.83
N LEU A 172 -8.65 5.14 17.24
CA LEU A 172 -7.67 4.32 17.96
C LEU A 172 -6.34 5.03 18.25
N GLY A 173 -6.11 6.22 17.67
CA GLY A 173 -4.95 7.05 18.00
C GLY A 173 -4.85 7.39 19.49
N PRO A 174 -5.93 7.80 20.16
CA PRO A 174 -5.93 8.05 21.61
C PRO A 174 -5.57 6.82 22.44
N GLN A 175 -5.77 5.60 21.91
CA GLN A 175 -5.42 4.34 22.54
C GLN A 175 -3.97 3.90 22.24
N GLY A 176 -3.19 4.74 21.53
CA GLY A 176 -1.77 4.47 21.24
C GLY A 176 -1.50 3.87 19.86
N LEU A 177 -2.51 3.54 19.03
CA LEU A 177 -2.27 3.05 17.68
C LEU A 177 -1.74 4.18 16.78
N HIS A 178 -0.66 3.90 16.04
CA HIS A 178 -0.22 4.79 14.98
C HIS A 178 -0.76 4.33 13.62
N VAL A 179 -1.39 5.23 12.87
CA VAL A 179 -1.90 4.95 11.52
C VAL A 179 -1.24 5.90 10.53
N LEU A 180 -0.45 5.33 9.61
CA LEU A 180 0.22 6.06 8.53
C LEU A 180 -0.48 5.78 7.19
N LEU A 181 -1.02 6.81 6.56
CA LEU A 181 -1.42 6.76 5.15
C LEU A 181 -0.24 7.16 4.26
N VAL A 182 0.19 6.28 3.35
CA VAL A 182 1.26 6.56 2.38
C VAL A 182 0.63 6.86 1.02
N CYS A 183 0.86 8.05 0.48
CA CYS A 183 0.34 8.50 -0.82
C CYS A 183 1.49 8.70 -1.81
N PRO A 184 2.02 7.63 -2.43
CA PRO A 184 3.09 7.76 -3.40
C PRO A 184 2.56 8.14 -4.79
N GLY A 185 3.40 8.85 -5.55
CA GLY A 185 3.29 8.96 -7.01
C GLY A 185 3.77 7.68 -7.72
N PRO A 186 4.08 7.76 -9.02
CA PRO A 186 4.62 6.62 -9.76
C PRO A 186 5.87 6.07 -9.08
N ILE A 187 5.96 4.74 -8.98
CA ILE A 187 7.10 4.04 -8.39
C ILE A 187 7.88 3.37 -9.51
N GLU A 188 9.21 3.47 -9.46
CA GLU A 188 10.09 2.76 -10.39
C GLU A 188 9.87 1.25 -10.26
N ARG A 189 9.81 0.57 -11.41
CA ARG A 189 9.68 -0.88 -11.50
C ARG A 189 10.80 -1.43 -12.35
N LYS A 190 11.38 -2.56 -11.92
CA LYS A 190 12.38 -3.28 -12.69
C LYS A 190 11.78 -3.92 -13.95
N ASP A 191 10.51 -4.31 -13.88
CA ASP A 191 9.71 -4.81 -14.99
C ASP A 191 8.78 -3.69 -15.48
N ALA A 192 9.15 -3.04 -16.56
CA ALA A 192 8.33 -2.02 -17.22
C ALA A 192 7.12 -2.65 -17.94
N ARG A 193 6.26 -3.38 -17.21
CA ARG A 193 5.04 -3.94 -17.79
C ARG A 193 4.07 -2.81 -18.09
N LEU A 194 3.79 -2.60 -19.37
CA LEU A 194 2.61 -1.86 -19.80
C LEU A 194 1.36 -2.68 -19.45
N TYR A 195 0.29 -2.00 -19.09
CA TYR A 195 -0.99 -2.68 -18.94
C TYR A 195 -1.42 -3.27 -20.30
N PRO A 196 -1.98 -4.49 -20.33
CA PRO A 196 -2.42 -5.13 -21.57
C PRO A 196 -3.32 -4.23 -22.41
N LEU A 197 -3.27 -4.38 -23.74
CA LEU A 197 -4.12 -3.60 -24.70
C LEU A 197 -5.58 -4.00 -24.64
N ALA A 198 -5.89 -5.24 -24.28
CA ALA A 198 -7.26 -5.74 -24.32
C ALA A 198 -8.21 -4.85 -23.49
N GLY A 199 -9.18 -4.24 -24.12
CA GLY A 199 -10.13 -3.30 -23.52
C GLY A 199 -9.56 -1.89 -23.28
N LEU A 200 -8.39 -1.56 -23.84
CA LEU A 200 -7.72 -0.27 -23.66
C LEU A 200 -7.35 0.37 -25.02
N GLU A 201 -8.02 -0.02 -26.11
CA GLU A 201 -7.73 0.42 -27.48
C GLU A 201 -7.84 1.94 -27.59
N ASP A 202 -8.80 2.54 -26.89
CA ASP A 202 -9.06 3.99 -26.87
C ASP A 202 -8.29 4.73 -25.74
N VAL A 203 -7.46 4.04 -24.97
CA VAL A 203 -6.68 4.67 -23.89
C VAL A 203 -5.32 5.07 -24.45
N PRO A 204 -4.90 6.34 -24.31
CA PRO A 204 -3.60 6.79 -24.78
C PRO A 204 -2.46 5.92 -24.24
N GLU A 205 -1.45 5.68 -25.06
CA GLU A 205 -0.30 4.83 -24.69
C GLU A 205 0.39 5.35 -23.42
N SER A 206 0.53 6.66 -23.27
CA SER A 206 1.05 7.31 -22.06
C SER A 206 0.30 6.92 -20.79
N ALA A 207 -1.02 6.73 -20.88
CA ALA A 207 -1.86 6.34 -19.76
C ALA A 207 -1.74 4.85 -19.39
N ARG A 208 -1.22 4.01 -20.29
CA ARG A 208 -0.95 2.58 -20.02
C ARG A 208 0.32 2.37 -19.21
N ALA A 209 1.20 3.36 -19.18
CA ALA A 209 2.42 3.32 -18.35
C ALA A 209 2.09 3.45 -16.84
N PRO A 210 3.02 3.04 -15.95
CA PRO A 210 2.93 3.32 -14.53
C PRO A 210 2.71 4.83 -14.28
N GLY A 211 1.71 5.16 -13.44
CA GLY A 211 1.32 6.55 -13.19
C GLY A 211 0.24 7.10 -14.11
N ALA A 212 -0.27 6.30 -15.09
CA ALA A 212 -1.38 6.68 -15.96
C ALA A 212 -1.15 8.00 -16.72
N GLY A 213 0.04 8.20 -17.26
CA GLY A 213 0.40 9.40 -18.03
C GLY A 213 0.66 10.65 -17.17
N VAL A 214 0.60 10.56 -15.85
CA VAL A 214 0.92 11.68 -14.97
C VAL A 214 2.42 11.99 -15.08
N GLN A 215 2.76 13.21 -15.47
CA GLN A 215 4.13 13.68 -15.67
C GLN A 215 4.82 13.94 -14.31
N LEU A 216 5.07 12.88 -13.56
CA LEU A 216 5.86 12.91 -12.33
C LEU A 216 7.04 11.96 -12.46
N ARG A 217 8.18 12.39 -11.94
CA ARG A 217 9.35 11.52 -11.84
C ARG A 217 9.02 10.29 -10.97
N ALA A 218 9.31 9.11 -11.47
CA ALA A 218 9.14 7.87 -10.72
C ALA A 218 10.01 7.87 -9.45
N ILE A 219 9.50 7.27 -8.39
CA ILE A 219 10.12 7.25 -7.07
C ILE A 219 10.89 5.93 -6.92
N PRO A 220 12.19 5.95 -6.59
CA PRO A 220 12.91 4.73 -6.23
C PRO A 220 12.22 4.04 -5.03
N PRO A 221 11.86 2.75 -5.12
CA PRO A 221 11.11 2.06 -4.08
C PRO A 221 11.88 2.01 -2.75
N GLU A 222 13.21 1.92 -2.76
CA GLU A 222 14.04 1.92 -1.55
C GLU A 222 13.99 3.29 -0.83
N LYS A 223 13.91 4.39 -1.59
CA LYS A 223 13.74 5.73 -1.02
C LYS A 223 12.39 5.88 -0.32
N LEU A 224 11.34 5.32 -0.95
CA LEU A 224 10.00 5.33 -0.37
C LEU A 224 9.95 4.46 0.90
N ALA A 225 10.50 3.24 0.86
CA ALA A 225 10.55 2.34 2.02
C ALA A 225 11.26 3.00 3.22
N ARG A 226 12.45 3.59 3.01
CA ARG A 226 13.14 4.34 4.08
C ARG A 226 12.32 5.53 4.60
N ALA A 227 11.55 6.19 3.74
CA ALA A 227 10.68 7.29 4.16
C ALA A 227 9.50 6.80 5.00
N ILE A 228 8.96 5.60 4.70
CA ILE A 228 7.90 4.95 5.48
C ILE A 228 8.40 4.63 6.90
N LEU A 229 9.57 3.98 7.04
CA LEU A 229 10.14 3.67 8.35
C LEU A 229 10.28 4.95 9.20
N ARG A 230 10.91 5.99 8.65
CA ARG A 230 11.07 7.27 9.35
C ARG A 230 9.74 7.97 9.67
N ALA A 231 8.71 7.80 8.83
CA ALA A 231 7.39 8.35 9.10
C ALA A 231 6.71 7.61 10.26
N CYS A 232 6.88 6.29 10.36
CA CYS A 232 6.41 5.50 11.50
C CYS A 232 7.12 5.88 12.80
N GLU A 233 8.45 5.95 12.81
CA GLU A 233 9.27 6.38 13.97
C GLU A 233 8.83 7.74 14.52
N ARG A 234 8.46 8.67 13.62
CA ARG A 234 7.98 10.01 13.97
C ARG A 234 6.47 10.08 14.15
N ARG A 235 5.77 8.95 14.07
CA ARG A 235 4.31 8.82 14.17
C ARG A 235 3.56 9.82 13.28
N ARG A 236 4.04 10.03 12.05
CA ARG A 236 3.38 10.93 11.09
C ARG A 236 2.06 10.33 10.62
N PRO A 237 0.99 11.10 10.53
CA PRO A 237 -0.31 10.58 10.09
C PRO A 237 -0.36 10.30 8.59
N GLU A 238 0.48 10.98 7.81
CA GLU A 238 0.46 10.90 6.36
C GLU A 238 1.84 11.17 5.74
N LEU A 239 2.17 10.37 4.71
CA LEU A 239 3.37 10.53 3.89
C LEU A 239 2.96 10.69 2.42
N VAL A 240 3.05 11.91 1.88
CA VAL A 240 2.82 12.22 0.45
C VAL A 240 4.17 12.34 -0.24
N VAL A 241 4.37 11.62 -1.34
CA VAL A 241 5.61 11.66 -2.13
C VAL A 241 5.27 11.78 -3.63
N PRO A 242 5.69 12.85 -4.31
CA PRO A 242 6.47 13.99 -3.83
C PRO A 242 5.66 14.93 -2.92
N GLY A 243 6.32 15.52 -1.93
CA GLY A 243 5.66 16.39 -0.94
C GLY A 243 4.97 17.62 -1.54
N THR A 244 5.45 18.09 -2.69
CA THR A 244 4.86 19.21 -3.45
C THR A 244 3.42 18.93 -3.93
N ALA A 245 3.03 17.65 -4.08
CA ALA A 245 1.67 17.28 -4.46
C ALA A 245 0.62 17.73 -3.43
N ARG A 246 1.00 17.95 -2.18
CA ARG A 246 0.09 18.46 -1.13
C ARG A 246 -0.53 19.81 -1.49
N TRP A 247 0.23 20.69 -2.13
CA TRP A 247 -0.27 21.99 -2.57
C TRP A 247 -1.33 21.85 -3.66
N LEU A 248 -1.14 20.91 -4.60
CA LEU A 248 -2.15 20.61 -5.60
C LEU A 248 -3.45 20.09 -4.96
N PHE A 249 -3.33 19.20 -3.95
CA PHE A 249 -4.50 18.68 -3.26
C PHE A 249 -5.26 19.77 -2.50
N ALA A 250 -4.55 20.63 -1.76
CA ALA A 250 -5.16 21.77 -1.07
C ALA A 250 -5.86 22.71 -2.06
N LEU A 251 -5.21 23.01 -3.17
CA LEU A 251 -5.77 23.85 -4.23
C LEU A 251 -7.03 23.22 -4.83
N SER A 252 -6.99 21.91 -5.12
CA SER A 252 -8.14 21.19 -5.69
C SER A 252 -9.34 21.12 -4.74
N GLN A 253 -9.11 21.11 -3.44
CA GLN A 253 -10.17 21.15 -2.44
C GLN A 253 -10.80 22.55 -2.34
N LEU A 254 -10.01 23.61 -2.45
CA LEU A 254 -10.50 24.99 -2.37
C LEU A 254 -11.14 25.45 -3.68
N TRP A 255 -10.58 25.05 -4.82
CA TRP A 255 -11.03 25.42 -6.17
C TRP A 255 -11.07 24.18 -7.08
N PRO A 256 -12.15 23.38 -7.03
CA PRO A 256 -12.25 22.11 -7.78
C PRO A 256 -12.01 22.28 -9.29
N GLY A 257 -12.61 23.33 -9.91
CA GLY A 257 -12.45 23.59 -11.34
C GLY A 257 -10.99 23.87 -11.77
N LEU A 258 -10.22 24.56 -10.93
CA LEU A 258 -8.78 24.80 -11.17
C LEU A 258 -7.99 23.50 -10.96
N GLY A 259 -8.32 22.75 -9.94
CA GLY A 259 -7.74 21.43 -9.68
C GLY A 259 -7.93 20.49 -10.87
N ASP A 260 -9.16 20.37 -11.36
CA ASP A 260 -9.51 19.55 -12.53
C ASP A 260 -8.79 20.00 -13.79
N TRP A 261 -8.66 21.31 -14.00
CA TRP A 261 -7.91 21.87 -15.14
C TRP A 261 -6.43 21.45 -15.08
N ILE A 262 -5.79 21.55 -13.91
CA ILE A 262 -4.39 21.16 -13.71
C ILE A 262 -4.22 19.65 -13.95
N VAL A 263 -5.11 18.83 -13.36
CA VAL A 263 -5.05 17.37 -13.50
C VAL A 263 -5.22 16.96 -14.96
N ARG A 264 -6.21 17.53 -15.67
CA ARG A 264 -6.41 17.28 -17.11
C ARG A 264 -5.19 17.60 -17.95
N ARG A 265 -4.50 18.72 -17.65
CA ARG A 265 -3.31 19.13 -18.40
C ARG A 265 -2.08 18.29 -18.12
N LYS A 266 -2.02 17.65 -16.93
CA LYS A 266 -0.87 16.81 -16.51
C LYS A 266 -1.11 15.31 -16.68
N SER A 267 -2.31 14.87 -16.99
CA SER A 267 -2.65 13.44 -17.16
C SER A 267 -2.92 13.06 -18.62
N GLY A 268 -2.25 13.72 -19.57
CA GLY A 268 -2.12 13.41 -20.99
C GLY A 268 -3.43 13.33 -21.75
#